data_578cf7efac262d946230396bcc6d659b
#
_entry.id   578cf7efac262d946230396bcc6d659b
#
_cell.length_a   1.000
_cell.length_b   1.000
_cell.length_c   1.000
_cell.angle_alpha   90.00
_cell.angle_beta   90.00
_cell.angle_gamma   90.00
#
_symmetry.space_group_name_H-M   'P 1'
#
loop_
_entity.id
_entity.type
_entity.pdbx_description
1 polymer ?
#
loop_
_entity_poly.entity_id
_entity_poly.type
_entity_poly.pdbx_seq_one_letter_code
_entity_poly.pdbx_strand_id
1 'polypeptide(L)'
;MNQKLHVVAKQNKPINYHIEELKEVNNLSERTKKVCINGSLDNLYKILAYYFKNKTFKQVRNCGEKTNHELISMSDKYINSYSITPDQLEVDEDNYLFDKLKFYCYTRYGISSETAEPYRQYFLMRRFPIFKFISEILKSEFSDREYFIFKHNFSFYKDEQKMTLQAIGDIYNITRERVRQIALYIPGKLSEILSIFNEELYFTSNYYDYKIDNNKNYIVMDEMHANKLNRYEYLNFTPKFYAFAFAELYKDFKALFLDDNSPHHIYFLINKKIFHRFNYTGFYNEVFGLVNERVEEDYTVDYFRLIKEHINDGNESTFKLAKPFCDKLVLKEFGLYNDKNNLLHIRRNTMKKISEYIIEVMEQYKRPMTLEEICAALRTMDIRVPQNIESLRSSILSIDEVTAIGKTSTYALKKWDNVKTGTIKQLVYNYLKQFDDPVHISRISDFVNQYRKTNNKNILSNLKLDKTDSFIFFRKGYVGLSEKDYEKTSTIYSKLKAL
;
A
#
# COMPACT_ATOMS: atom_id res chain seq x y z
N MET A 1 -26.36 -54.33 -23.61
CA MET A 1 -25.77 -55.44 -22.86
C MET A 1 -24.44 -55.03 -22.27
N ASN A 2 -24.41 -54.79 -20.99
CA ASN A 2 -23.35 -54.94 -20.03
C ASN A 2 -21.90 -54.67 -20.41
N GLN A 3 -21.37 -53.54 -19.93
CA GLN A 3 -20.17 -53.54 -19.08
C GLN A 3 -20.09 -52.24 -18.24
N LYS A 4 -21.00 -52.11 -17.29
CA LYS A 4 -20.70 -51.43 -16.03
C LYS A 4 -19.96 -52.42 -15.17
N LEU A 5 -18.66 -52.35 -15.12
CA LEU A 5 -17.90 -53.14 -14.16
C LEU A 5 -16.69 -52.34 -13.65
N HIS A 6 -16.77 -52.04 -12.38
CA HIS A 6 -15.71 -51.98 -11.41
C HIS A 6 -14.54 -51.01 -11.68
N VAL A 7 -14.71 -49.79 -11.22
CA VAL A 7 -13.67 -49.12 -10.48
C VAL A 7 -14.23 -48.84 -9.08
N VAL A 8 -14.42 -49.86 -8.29
CA VAL A 8 -14.35 -49.75 -6.84
C VAL A 8 -12.87 -49.73 -6.52
N ALA A 9 -12.29 -48.53 -6.52
CA ALA A 9 -11.04 -48.32 -5.83
C ALA A 9 -11.27 -48.75 -4.37
N LYS A 10 -10.75 -49.88 -3.96
CA LYS A 10 -10.66 -50.32 -2.56
C LYS A 10 -9.89 -49.25 -1.82
N GLN A 11 -10.57 -48.28 -1.22
CA GLN A 11 -10.02 -47.51 -0.11
C GLN A 11 -9.82 -48.53 1.03
N ASN A 12 -8.65 -49.06 1.16
CA ASN A 12 -8.31 -50.06 2.18
C ASN A 12 -8.21 -49.43 3.58
N LYS A 13 -8.34 -48.14 3.73
CA LYS A 13 -8.30 -47.43 5.03
C LYS A 13 -9.36 -46.34 5.06
N PRO A 14 -10.03 -46.09 6.20
CA PRO A 14 -10.89 -44.92 6.36
C PRO A 14 -10.07 -43.65 6.30
N ILE A 15 -10.71 -42.56 5.90
CA ILE A 15 -10.11 -41.21 6.00
C ILE A 15 -9.92 -40.90 7.50
N ASN A 16 -8.78 -40.32 7.86
CA ASN A 16 -8.51 -39.96 9.26
C ASN A 16 -9.20 -38.61 9.56
N TYR A 17 -10.49 -38.67 9.83
CA TYR A 17 -11.30 -37.49 10.12
C TYR A 17 -10.90 -36.83 11.45
N HIS A 18 -10.86 -35.50 11.48
CA HIS A 18 -10.80 -34.72 12.71
C HIS A 18 -12.10 -34.85 13.53
N ILE A 19 -12.03 -34.65 14.84
CA ILE A 19 -13.21 -34.80 15.74
C ILE A 19 -14.40 -33.90 15.36
N GLU A 20 -14.14 -32.72 14.74
CA GLU A 20 -15.20 -31.83 14.25
C GLU A 20 -15.99 -32.50 13.11
N GLU A 21 -15.28 -33.06 12.12
CA GLU A 21 -15.91 -33.79 11.01
C GLU A 21 -16.58 -35.08 11.50
N LEU A 22 -15.94 -35.80 12.42
CA LEU A 22 -16.54 -36.98 13.02
C LEU A 22 -17.86 -36.67 13.72
N LYS A 23 -17.93 -35.53 14.37
CA LYS A 23 -19.17 -35.06 15.00
C LYS A 23 -20.27 -34.91 13.97
N GLU A 24 -20.01 -34.24 12.85
CA GLU A 24 -20.99 -33.99 11.79
C GLU A 24 -21.39 -35.29 11.09
N VAL A 25 -20.42 -36.09 10.65
CA VAL A 25 -20.67 -37.34 9.91
C VAL A 25 -21.36 -38.42 10.77
N ASN A 26 -21.09 -38.43 12.07
CA ASN A 26 -21.64 -39.45 12.98
C ASN A 26 -22.65 -38.89 13.97
N ASN A 27 -23.10 -37.65 13.85
CA ASN A 27 -24.04 -36.97 14.75
C ASN A 27 -23.64 -37.08 16.24
N LEU A 28 -22.33 -36.93 16.54
CA LEU A 28 -21.86 -37.00 17.92
C LEU A 28 -22.29 -35.76 18.71
N SER A 29 -22.55 -35.97 20.00
CA SER A 29 -22.91 -34.85 20.88
C SER A 29 -21.74 -33.87 21.09
N GLU A 30 -22.04 -32.58 21.34
CA GLU A 30 -21.02 -31.58 21.71
C GLU A 30 -20.22 -32.00 22.96
N ARG A 31 -20.83 -32.73 23.85
CA ARG A 31 -20.20 -33.27 25.03
C ARG A 31 -19.11 -34.30 24.64
N THR A 32 -19.44 -35.19 23.72
CA THR A 32 -18.54 -36.24 23.21
C THR A 32 -17.33 -35.60 22.55
N LYS A 33 -17.53 -34.61 21.69
CA LYS A 33 -16.45 -33.82 21.09
C LYS A 33 -15.52 -33.21 22.16
N LYS A 34 -16.09 -32.51 23.16
CA LYS A 34 -15.29 -31.90 24.25
C LYS A 34 -14.50 -32.93 25.05
N VAL A 35 -15.08 -34.11 25.29
CA VAL A 35 -14.38 -35.21 25.96
C VAL A 35 -13.19 -35.71 25.14
N CYS A 36 -13.37 -35.85 23.81
CA CYS A 36 -12.27 -36.27 22.93
C CYS A 36 -11.16 -35.23 22.89
N ILE A 37 -11.49 -33.94 22.74
CA ILE A 37 -10.49 -32.87 22.77
C ILE A 37 -9.71 -32.85 24.08
N ASN A 38 -10.41 -32.91 25.21
CA ASN A 38 -9.78 -32.91 26.53
C ASN A 38 -8.94 -34.19 26.80
N GLY A 39 -9.25 -35.30 26.14
CA GLY A 39 -8.53 -36.56 26.19
C GLY A 39 -7.43 -36.68 25.14
N SER A 40 -7.14 -35.62 24.37
CA SER A 40 -6.21 -35.66 23.23
C SER A 40 -6.57 -36.70 22.16
N LEU A 41 -7.86 -37.01 22.03
CA LEU A 41 -8.44 -37.91 21.03
C LEU A 41 -9.07 -37.07 19.89
N ASP A 42 -8.28 -36.25 19.25
CA ASP A 42 -8.72 -35.23 18.33
C ASP A 42 -8.98 -35.73 16.89
N ASN A 43 -8.69 -37.00 16.62
CA ASN A 43 -8.96 -37.62 15.33
C ASN A 43 -9.41 -39.08 15.43
N LEU A 44 -9.97 -39.60 14.32
CA LEU A 44 -10.47 -40.97 14.24
C LEU A 44 -9.43 -42.02 14.65
N TYR A 45 -8.21 -41.91 14.15
CA TYR A 45 -7.19 -42.92 14.40
C TYR A 45 -6.76 -42.95 15.88
N LYS A 46 -6.64 -41.80 16.54
CA LYS A 46 -6.37 -41.77 17.98
C LYS A 46 -7.52 -42.33 18.79
N ILE A 47 -8.75 -42.10 18.38
CA ILE A 47 -9.93 -42.70 19.02
C ILE A 47 -9.93 -44.19 18.86
N LEU A 48 -9.69 -44.70 17.63
CA LEU A 48 -9.62 -46.13 17.38
C LEU A 48 -8.45 -46.80 18.09
N ALA A 49 -7.26 -46.20 18.08
CA ALA A 49 -6.09 -46.70 18.81
C ALA A 49 -6.37 -46.78 20.32
N TYR A 50 -6.99 -45.73 20.88
CA TYR A 50 -7.42 -45.75 22.29
C TYR A 50 -8.43 -46.87 22.57
N TYR A 51 -9.41 -47.05 21.67
CA TYR A 51 -10.40 -48.12 21.79
C TYR A 51 -9.81 -49.51 21.69
N PHE A 52 -8.90 -49.77 20.78
CA PHE A 52 -8.22 -51.08 20.70
C PHE A 52 -7.48 -51.42 21.98
N LYS A 53 -6.82 -50.44 22.60
CA LYS A 53 -6.06 -50.60 23.83
C LYS A 53 -6.95 -50.79 25.07
N ASN A 54 -8.00 -50.01 25.21
CA ASN A 54 -8.76 -49.89 26.47
C ASN A 54 -10.15 -50.51 26.40
N LYS A 55 -10.70 -50.77 25.19
CA LYS A 55 -12.06 -51.26 24.93
C LYS A 55 -13.19 -50.38 25.48
N THR A 56 -12.87 -49.29 26.14
CA THR A 56 -13.80 -48.34 26.74
C THR A 56 -13.19 -46.93 26.83
N PHE A 57 -13.99 -45.87 26.81
CA PHE A 57 -13.52 -44.51 26.99
C PHE A 57 -13.80 -43.96 28.40
N LYS A 58 -14.29 -44.79 29.35
CA LYS A 58 -14.62 -44.34 30.71
C LYS A 58 -13.45 -43.75 31.48
N GLN A 59 -12.23 -44.09 31.12
CA GLN A 59 -11.00 -43.56 31.73
C GLN A 59 -10.67 -42.14 31.23
N VAL A 60 -11.27 -41.69 30.13
CA VAL A 60 -11.09 -40.32 29.63
C VAL A 60 -11.84 -39.33 30.55
N ARG A 61 -11.16 -38.28 30.96
CA ARG A 61 -11.73 -37.30 31.89
C ARG A 61 -13.08 -36.78 31.38
N ASN A 62 -14.10 -36.76 32.24
CA ASN A 62 -15.46 -36.34 31.99
C ASN A 62 -16.25 -37.19 30.98
N CYS A 63 -15.79 -38.39 30.65
CA CYS A 63 -16.49 -39.36 29.82
C CYS A 63 -17.58 -40.08 30.64
N GLY A 64 -18.85 -39.70 30.46
CA GLY A 64 -20.01 -40.38 31.04
C GLY A 64 -20.50 -41.55 30.19
N GLU A 65 -21.44 -42.34 30.69
CA GLU A 65 -21.99 -43.53 30.01
C GLU A 65 -22.48 -43.23 28.58
N LYS A 66 -23.22 -42.18 28.37
CA LYS A 66 -23.74 -41.81 27.04
C LYS A 66 -22.60 -41.51 26.06
N THR A 67 -21.59 -40.72 26.48
CA THR A 67 -20.41 -40.38 25.67
C THR A 67 -19.62 -41.63 25.35
N ASN A 68 -19.39 -42.51 26.35
CA ASN A 68 -18.70 -43.78 26.16
C ASN A 68 -19.42 -44.65 25.12
N HIS A 69 -20.73 -44.77 25.20
CA HIS A 69 -21.53 -45.53 24.23
C HIS A 69 -21.46 -44.91 22.79
N GLU A 70 -21.54 -43.59 22.65
CA GLU A 70 -21.40 -42.93 21.36
C GLU A 70 -20.04 -43.28 20.72
N LEU A 71 -18.95 -43.17 21.48
CA LEU A 71 -17.60 -43.43 21.00
C LEU A 71 -17.36 -44.92 20.68
N ILE A 72 -17.87 -45.85 21.49
CA ILE A 72 -17.81 -47.29 21.22
C ILE A 72 -18.55 -47.62 19.92
N SER A 73 -19.81 -47.18 19.81
CA SER A 73 -20.64 -47.47 18.64
C SER A 73 -20.01 -46.95 17.36
N MET A 74 -19.45 -45.70 17.40
CA MET A 74 -18.71 -45.15 16.29
C MET A 74 -17.45 -45.98 15.97
N SER A 75 -16.64 -46.34 16.98
CA SER A 75 -15.44 -47.16 16.80
C SER A 75 -15.72 -48.49 16.16
N ASP A 76 -16.74 -49.22 16.66
CA ASP A 76 -17.15 -50.51 16.12
C ASP A 76 -17.62 -50.38 14.67
N LYS A 77 -18.39 -49.34 14.35
CA LYS A 77 -18.84 -49.03 12.97
C LYS A 77 -17.64 -48.91 12.01
N TYR A 78 -16.60 -48.12 12.37
CA TYR A 78 -15.45 -47.92 11.51
C TYR A 78 -14.57 -49.21 11.42
N ILE A 79 -14.34 -49.89 12.55
CA ILE A 79 -13.58 -51.13 12.59
C ILE A 79 -14.23 -52.21 11.68
N ASN A 80 -15.53 -52.41 11.80
CA ASN A 80 -16.24 -53.40 11.01
C ASN A 80 -16.35 -53.04 9.54
N SER A 81 -16.62 -51.73 9.22
CA SER A 81 -16.77 -51.29 7.83
C SER A 81 -15.49 -51.37 7.03
N TYR A 82 -14.33 -51.17 7.67
CA TYR A 82 -13.04 -51.10 7.01
C TYR A 82 -12.09 -52.23 7.40
N SER A 83 -12.54 -53.16 8.22
CA SER A 83 -11.73 -54.32 8.74
C SER A 83 -10.40 -53.86 9.35
N ILE A 84 -10.46 -52.79 10.17
CA ILE A 84 -9.26 -52.15 10.75
C ILE A 84 -8.64 -53.07 11.81
N THR A 85 -7.33 -53.27 11.73
CA THR A 85 -6.51 -53.98 12.76
C THR A 85 -5.67 -52.97 13.54
N PRO A 86 -5.22 -53.33 14.78
CA PRO A 86 -4.34 -52.45 15.57
C PRO A 86 -3.07 -52.02 14.84
N ASP A 87 -2.44 -52.92 14.10
CA ASP A 87 -1.19 -52.70 13.37
C ASP A 87 -1.35 -51.70 12.19
N GLN A 88 -2.60 -51.44 11.77
CA GLN A 88 -2.91 -50.48 10.72
C GLN A 88 -3.13 -49.04 11.24
N LEU A 89 -3.11 -48.87 12.55
CA LEU A 89 -3.39 -47.59 13.21
C LEU A 89 -2.12 -46.81 13.59
N GLU A 90 -0.96 -47.14 13.01
CA GLU A 90 0.16 -46.21 13.10
C GLU A 90 -0.28 -44.83 12.56
N VAL A 91 -0.43 -43.91 13.49
CA VAL A 91 -0.81 -42.52 13.16
C VAL A 91 0.35 -41.92 12.41
N ASP A 92 0.21 -41.83 11.10
CA ASP A 92 1.09 -40.97 10.30
C ASP A 92 0.76 -39.53 10.67
N GLU A 93 1.57 -38.97 11.55
CA GLU A 93 1.37 -37.64 12.12
C GLU A 93 1.33 -36.56 11.03
N ASP A 94 2.13 -36.70 9.99
CA ASP A 94 2.17 -35.77 8.90
C ASP A 94 0.88 -35.80 8.05
N ASN A 95 0.34 -36.97 7.77
CA ASN A 95 -0.95 -37.11 7.11
C ASN A 95 -2.08 -36.52 7.94
N TYR A 96 -2.07 -36.73 9.24
CA TYR A 96 -3.02 -36.14 10.15
C TYR A 96 -2.93 -34.61 10.17
N LEU A 97 -1.73 -34.07 10.25
CA LEU A 97 -1.52 -32.61 10.22
C LEU A 97 -2.00 -32.00 8.90
N PHE A 98 -1.77 -32.69 7.78
CA PHE A 98 -2.30 -32.24 6.50
C PHE A 98 -3.84 -32.29 6.42
N ASP A 99 -4.46 -33.34 6.94
CA ASP A 99 -5.92 -33.47 6.98
C ASP A 99 -6.54 -32.38 7.87
N LYS A 100 -5.91 -32.08 8.99
CA LYS A 100 -6.31 -30.96 9.87
C LYS A 100 -6.22 -29.61 9.16
N LEU A 101 -5.12 -29.35 8.43
CA LEU A 101 -4.97 -28.16 7.62
C LEU A 101 -6.05 -28.09 6.53
N LYS A 102 -6.25 -29.17 5.79
CA LYS A 102 -7.27 -29.26 4.73
C LYS A 102 -8.67 -28.97 5.25
N PHE A 103 -9.03 -29.58 6.38
CA PHE A 103 -10.30 -29.34 7.02
C PHE A 103 -10.48 -27.89 7.46
N TYR A 104 -9.47 -27.30 8.07
CA TYR A 104 -9.47 -25.90 8.45
C TYR A 104 -9.67 -24.98 7.23
N CYS A 105 -8.94 -25.21 6.15
CA CYS A 105 -9.07 -24.44 4.92
C CYS A 105 -10.44 -24.60 4.26
N TYR A 106 -11.04 -25.78 4.32
CA TYR A 106 -12.39 -26.01 3.85
C TYR A 106 -13.44 -25.22 4.67
N THR A 107 -13.40 -25.37 5.98
CA THR A 107 -14.40 -24.77 6.88
C THR A 107 -14.32 -23.26 6.95
N ARG A 108 -13.10 -22.72 6.85
CA ARG A 108 -12.86 -21.28 7.02
C ARG A 108 -12.85 -20.52 5.69
N TYR A 109 -12.32 -21.10 4.63
CA TYR A 109 -12.07 -20.42 3.35
C TYR A 109 -12.77 -21.09 2.16
N GLY A 110 -13.56 -22.12 2.36
CA GLY A 110 -14.25 -22.84 1.30
C GLY A 110 -13.35 -23.58 0.31
N ILE A 111 -12.07 -23.81 0.66
CA ILE A 111 -11.13 -24.54 -0.20
C ILE A 111 -11.54 -26.01 -0.28
N SER A 112 -11.94 -26.45 -1.48
CA SER A 112 -12.39 -27.83 -1.66
C SER A 112 -11.26 -28.86 -1.42
N SER A 113 -11.67 -30.07 -1.05
CA SER A 113 -10.73 -31.19 -0.89
C SER A 113 -9.97 -31.46 -2.21
N GLU A 114 -10.63 -31.28 -3.35
CA GLU A 114 -10.00 -31.47 -4.66
C GLU A 114 -8.88 -30.46 -4.93
N THR A 115 -9.04 -29.21 -4.47
CA THR A 115 -8.02 -28.18 -4.57
C THR A 115 -6.86 -28.43 -3.62
N ALA A 116 -7.10 -28.91 -2.40
CA ALA A 116 -6.08 -29.11 -1.39
C ALA A 116 -5.31 -30.44 -1.55
N GLU A 117 -5.98 -31.51 -1.97
CA GLU A 117 -5.40 -32.86 -2.00
C GLU A 117 -4.12 -32.99 -2.85
N PRO A 118 -3.95 -32.33 -4.01
CA PRO A 118 -2.70 -32.35 -4.77
C PRO A 118 -1.47 -31.89 -3.98
N TYR A 119 -1.67 -31.10 -2.93
CA TYR A 119 -0.58 -30.60 -2.07
C TYR A 119 -0.10 -31.59 -1.02
N ARG A 120 -0.84 -32.68 -0.76
CA ARG A 120 -0.50 -33.70 0.26
C ARG A 120 0.90 -34.27 0.08
N GLN A 121 1.24 -34.70 -1.13
CA GLN A 121 2.55 -35.29 -1.41
C GLN A 121 3.69 -34.30 -1.13
N TYR A 122 3.52 -33.05 -1.50
CA TYR A 122 4.50 -32.00 -1.22
C TYR A 122 4.64 -31.74 0.29
N PHE A 123 3.54 -31.81 1.04
CA PHE A 123 3.54 -31.66 2.49
C PHE A 123 4.33 -32.81 3.15
N LEU A 124 4.02 -34.06 2.79
CA LEU A 124 4.69 -35.24 3.31
C LEU A 124 6.20 -35.25 2.98
N MET A 125 6.58 -34.73 1.82
CA MET A 125 7.98 -34.60 1.42
C MET A 125 8.69 -33.39 2.05
N ARG A 126 8.05 -32.64 2.95
CA ARG A 126 8.59 -31.39 3.53
C ARG A 126 8.89 -30.32 2.47
N ARG A 127 8.12 -30.30 1.38
CA ARG A 127 8.24 -29.40 0.23
C ARG A 127 6.94 -28.66 -0.05
N PHE A 128 6.18 -28.39 1.00
CA PHE A 128 4.87 -27.76 0.84
C PHE A 128 5.01 -26.34 0.29
N PRO A 129 4.40 -26.01 -0.87
CA PRO A 129 4.50 -24.71 -1.50
C PRO A 129 3.53 -23.73 -0.81
N ILE A 130 3.97 -23.17 0.31
CA ILE A 130 3.15 -22.32 1.20
C ILE A 130 2.52 -21.15 0.44
N PHE A 131 3.31 -20.39 -0.31
CA PHE A 131 2.83 -19.19 -0.97
C PHE A 131 1.92 -19.46 -2.16
N LYS A 132 2.12 -20.59 -2.85
CA LYS A 132 1.19 -21.04 -3.88
C LYS A 132 -0.16 -21.40 -3.28
N PHE A 133 -0.15 -22.13 -2.18
CA PHE A 133 -1.38 -22.50 -1.47
C PHE A 133 -2.08 -21.26 -0.88
N ILE A 134 -1.34 -20.31 -0.30
CA ILE A 134 -1.87 -19.00 0.14
C ILE A 134 -2.52 -18.26 -1.05
N SER A 135 -1.91 -18.29 -2.24
CA SER A 135 -2.50 -17.66 -3.43
C SER A 135 -3.87 -18.26 -3.80
N GLU A 136 -4.07 -19.58 -3.61
CA GLU A 136 -5.39 -20.20 -3.82
C GLU A 136 -6.42 -19.75 -2.76
N ILE A 137 -5.99 -19.66 -1.50
CA ILE A 137 -6.85 -19.14 -0.42
C ILE A 137 -7.26 -17.69 -0.71
N LEU A 138 -6.33 -16.84 -1.13
CA LEU A 138 -6.61 -15.43 -1.46
C LEU A 138 -7.64 -15.28 -2.58
N LYS A 139 -7.57 -16.13 -3.61
CA LYS A 139 -8.54 -16.14 -4.71
C LYS A 139 -9.94 -16.56 -4.24
N SER A 140 -10.05 -17.45 -3.27
CA SER A 140 -11.31 -17.93 -2.73
C SER A 140 -11.91 -16.96 -1.71
N GLU A 141 -11.09 -16.39 -0.84
CA GLU A 141 -11.53 -15.56 0.29
C GLU A 141 -11.82 -14.11 -0.11
N PHE A 142 -11.12 -13.57 -1.09
CA PHE A 142 -11.36 -12.21 -1.55
C PHE A 142 -12.44 -12.18 -2.63
N SER A 143 -13.38 -11.24 -2.50
CA SER A 143 -14.26 -10.90 -3.62
C SER A 143 -13.43 -10.38 -4.80
N ASP A 144 -13.96 -10.44 -6.03
CA ASP A 144 -13.28 -9.94 -7.24
C ASP A 144 -12.73 -8.54 -7.06
N ARG A 145 -13.48 -7.67 -6.38
CA ARG A 145 -13.07 -6.30 -6.08
C ARG A 145 -11.93 -6.22 -5.08
N GLU A 146 -12.00 -6.97 -3.99
CA GLU A 146 -10.92 -7.02 -3.00
C GLU A 146 -9.65 -7.60 -3.60
N TYR A 147 -9.78 -8.67 -4.40
CA TYR A 147 -8.66 -9.29 -5.09
C TYR A 147 -8.02 -8.35 -6.12
N PHE A 148 -8.83 -7.59 -6.85
CA PHE A 148 -8.33 -6.57 -7.78
C PHE A 148 -7.56 -5.46 -7.03
N ILE A 149 -8.10 -4.95 -5.92
CA ILE A 149 -7.43 -3.96 -5.08
C ILE A 149 -6.13 -4.53 -4.51
N PHE A 150 -6.15 -5.78 -4.05
CA PHE A 150 -4.96 -6.49 -3.57
C PHE A 150 -3.85 -6.54 -4.63
N LYS A 151 -4.19 -6.83 -5.87
CA LYS A 151 -3.22 -6.91 -6.97
C LYS A 151 -2.65 -5.55 -7.36
N HIS A 152 -3.49 -4.54 -7.52
CA HIS A 152 -3.11 -3.27 -8.15
C HIS A 152 -2.76 -2.14 -7.18
N ASN A 153 -3.22 -2.18 -5.93
CA ASN A 153 -2.93 -1.10 -4.97
C ASN A 153 -1.69 -1.35 -4.12
N PHE A 154 -1.44 -2.61 -3.73
CA PHE A 154 -0.37 -2.94 -2.78
C PHE A 154 0.99 -3.19 -3.41
N SER A 155 1.08 -3.30 -4.73
CA SER A 155 2.30 -3.68 -5.46
C SER A 155 2.87 -5.03 -4.98
N PHE A 156 1.99 -6.00 -4.74
CA PHE A 156 2.38 -7.34 -4.30
C PHE A 156 2.68 -8.30 -5.45
N TYR A 157 2.28 -7.96 -6.68
CA TYR A 157 2.56 -8.73 -7.88
C TYR A 157 3.45 -7.94 -8.84
N LYS A 158 4.42 -8.61 -9.48
CA LYS A 158 5.37 -8.00 -10.42
C LYS A 158 4.74 -7.56 -11.73
N ASP A 159 3.84 -8.39 -12.25
CA ASP A 159 3.24 -8.18 -13.56
C ASP A 159 2.02 -7.23 -13.51
N GLU A 160 1.67 -6.73 -12.33
CA GLU A 160 0.51 -5.88 -12.15
C GLU A 160 0.92 -4.43 -11.94
N GLN A 161 0.44 -3.56 -12.81
CA GLN A 161 0.71 -2.13 -12.70
C GLN A 161 -0.02 -1.54 -11.48
N LYS A 162 0.72 -0.78 -10.66
CA LYS A 162 0.13 -0.05 -9.53
C LYS A 162 -0.88 0.99 -10.04
N MET A 163 -2.08 0.98 -9.48
CA MET A 163 -3.15 1.90 -9.81
C MET A 163 -3.47 2.84 -8.64
N THR A 164 -3.90 4.06 -8.96
CA THR A 164 -4.39 5.00 -7.94
C THR A 164 -5.75 4.55 -7.42
N LEU A 165 -6.08 4.94 -6.18
CA LEU A 165 -7.41 4.65 -5.60
C LEU A 165 -8.55 5.22 -6.46
N GLN A 166 -8.33 6.35 -7.14
CA GLN A 166 -9.32 6.93 -8.04
C GLN A 166 -9.53 6.05 -9.28
N ALA A 167 -8.45 5.64 -9.94
CA ALA A 167 -8.53 4.77 -11.12
C ALA A 167 -9.25 3.44 -10.82
N ILE A 168 -8.97 2.84 -9.67
CA ILE A 168 -9.69 1.63 -9.20
C ILE A 168 -11.17 1.94 -8.95
N GLY A 169 -11.47 3.09 -8.34
CA GLY A 169 -12.84 3.54 -8.09
C GLY A 169 -13.64 3.70 -9.40
N ASP A 170 -13.03 4.26 -10.41
CA ASP A 170 -13.65 4.46 -11.72
C ASP A 170 -13.99 3.12 -12.41
N ILE A 171 -13.11 2.10 -12.30
CA ILE A 171 -13.37 0.76 -12.85
C ILE A 171 -14.59 0.09 -12.20
N TYR A 172 -14.72 0.22 -10.88
CA TYR A 172 -15.80 -0.44 -10.12
C TYR A 172 -17.01 0.46 -9.85
N ASN A 173 -17.01 1.68 -10.39
CA ASN A 173 -18.05 2.68 -10.18
C ASN A 173 -18.33 2.94 -8.68
N ILE A 174 -17.25 3.11 -7.91
CA ILE A 174 -17.29 3.45 -6.47
C ILE A 174 -16.36 4.64 -6.18
N THR A 175 -16.59 5.31 -5.05
CA THR A 175 -15.78 6.46 -4.66
C THR A 175 -14.37 6.04 -4.26
N ARG A 176 -13.39 6.95 -4.49
CA ARG A 176 -12.01 6.81 -4.00
C ARG A 176 -11.94 6.43 -2.52
N GLU A 177 -12.81 7.05 -1.69
CA GLU A 177 -12.87 6.76 -0.26
C GLU A 177 -13.33 5.33 0.02
N ARG A 178 -14.28 4.82 -0.76
CA ARG A 178 -14.70 3.42 -0.63
C ARG A 178 -13.60 2.45 -0.98
N VAL A 179 -12.81 2.73 -2.01
CA VAL A 179 -11.62 1.93 -2.35
C VAL A 179 -10.60 1.97 -1.19
N ARG A 180 -10.37 3.16 -0.60
CA ARG A 180 -9.46 3.32 0.54
C ARG A 180 -9.91 2.48 1.76
N GLN A 181 -11.20 2.47 2.07
CA GLN A 181 -11.74 1.65 3.15
C GLN A 181 -11.53 0.16 2.93
N ILE A 182 -11.76 -0.33 1.71
CA ILE A 182 -11.51 -1.73 1.36
C ILE A 182 -10.00 -2.03 1.46
N ALA A 183 -9.15 -1.17 0.92
CA ALA A 183 -7.70 -1.33 0.99
C ALA A 183 -7.17 -1.41 2.43
N LEU A 184 -7.74 -0.66 3.37
CA LEU A 184 -7.37 -0.74 4.79
C LEU A 184 -7.71 -2.09 5.44
N TYR A 185 -8.71 -2.79 4.94
CA TYR A 185 -9.15 -4.08 5.48
C TYR A 185 -8.31 -5.26 4.96
N ILE A 186 -7.80 -5.18 3.73
CA ILE A 186 -7.05 -6.25 3.06
C ILE A 186 -5.83 -6.76 3.84
N PRO A 187 -4.94 -5.91 4.41
CA PRO A 187 -3.80 -6.40 5.19
C PRO A 187 -4.20 -7.26 6.38
N GLY A 188 -5.29 -6.90 7.08
CA GLY A 188 -5.81 -7.69 8.20
C GLY A 188 -6.27 -9.08 7.77
N LYS A 189 -7.02 -9.20 6.68
CA LYS A 189 -7.40 -10.48 6.09
C LYS A 189 -6.18 -11.31 5.67
N LEU A 190 -5.20 -10.67 5.04
CA LEU A 190 -3.97 -11.34 4.62
C LEU A 190 -3.17 -11.86 5.83
N SER A 191 -3.05 -11.05 6.90
CA SER A 191 -2.40 -11.48 8.15
C SER A 191 -3.13 -12.68 8.78
N GLU A 192 -4.47 -12.70 8.76
CA GLU A 192 -5.26 -13.83 9.26
C GLU A 192 -4.96 -15.11 8.47
N ILE A 193 -4.96 -15.05 7.14
CA ILE A 193 -4.63 -16.19 6.27
C ILE A 193 -3.19 -16.68 6.53
N LEU A 194 -2.24 -15.78 6.61
CA LEU A 194 -0.84 -16.11 6.85
C LEU A 194 -0.64 -16.76 8.24
N SER A 195 -1.42 -16.36 9.25
CA SER A 195 -1.29 -16.86 10.61
C SER A 195 -1.55 -18.37 10.74
N ILE A 196 -2.31 -18.97 9.80
CA ILE A 196 -2.56 -20.42 9.75
C ILE A 196 -1.26 -21.22 9.63
N PHE A 197 -0.30 -20.65 8.90
CA PHE A 197 0.95 -21.34 8.57
C PHE A 197 2.08 -21.08 9.58
N ASN A 198 1.77 -20.42 10.69
CA ASN A 198 2.76 -19.92 11.62
C ASN A 198 3.51 -21.02 12.39
N GLU A 199 2.78 -22.00 12.89
CA GLU A 199 3.34 -23.02 13.77
C GLU A 199 3.43 -24.40 13.09
N GLU A 200 2.40 -24.78 12.36
CA GLU A 200 2.25 -26.16 11.86
C GLU A 200 3.06 -26.43 10.59
N LEU A 201 3.31 -25.41 9.76
CA LEU A 201 4.04 -25.56 8.50
C LEU A 201 5.46 -25.00 8.52
N TYR A 202 5.90 -24.47 9.65
CA TYR A 202 7.23 -23.89 9.80
C TYR A 202 8.36 -24.86 9.39
N PHE A 203 8.25 -26.13 9.72
CA PHE A 203 9.24 -27.13 9.39
C PHE A 203 9.40 -27.40 7.88
N THR A 204 8.38 -27.08 7.07
CA THR A 204 8.47 -27.25 5.61
C THR A 204 9.31 -26.17 4.94
N SER A 205 9.57 -25.06 5.64
CA SER A 205 10.32 -23.91 5.13
C SER A 205 11.77 -24.22 4.77
N ASN A 206 12.35 -25.30 5.33
CA ASN A 206 13.75 -25.65 5.12
C ASN A 206 14.07 -25.97 3.64
N TYR A 207 13.14 -26.60 2.91
CA TYR A 207 13.37 -26.98 1.52
C TYR A 207 13.46 -25.75 0.60
N TYR A 208 12.61 -24.76 0.84
CA TYR A 208 12.52 -23.56 0.01
C TYR A 208 13.40 -22.41 0.50
N ASP A 209 14.25 -22.65 1.49
CA ASP A 209 15.07 -21.62 2.12
C ASP A 209 14.23 -20.50 2.78
N TYR A 210 13.04 -20.85 3.26
CA TYR A 210 12.15 -19.94 3.98
C TYR A 210 12.59 -19.74 5.43
N LYS A 211 13.53 -20.56 5.89
CA LYS A 211 13.99 -20.51 7.27
C LYS A 211 14.68 -19.19 7.57
N ILE A 212 14.12 -18.48 8.51
CA ILE A 212 14.69 -17.25 9.05
C ILE A 212 15.44 -17.59 10.34
N ASP A 213 16.68 -17.14 10.44
CA ASP A 213 17.46 -17.24 11.67
C ASP A 213 16.99 -16.15 12.65
N ASN A 214 16.30 -16.56 13.72
CA ASN A 214 15.76 -15.68 14.74
C ASN A 214 16.84 -14.90 15.53
N ASN A 215 18.11 -15.31 15.41
CA ASN A 215 19.23 -14.58 16.02
C ASN A 215 19.69 -13.38 15.18
N LYS A 216 19.26 -13.28 13.92
CA LYS A 216 19.60 -12.12 13.10
C LYS A 216 18.84 -10.88 13.56
N ASN A 217 19.54 -9.75 13.55
CA ASN A 217 18.95 -8.45 13.89
C ASN A 217 18.06 -7.93 12.75
N TYR A 218 18.43 -8.23 11.51
CA TYR A 218 17.66 -7.87 10.31
C TYR A 218 17.89 -8.89 9.18
N ILE A 219 16.95 -8.90 8.26
CA ILE A 219 17.00 -9.69 7.02
C ILE A 219 16.63 -8.76 5.87
N VAL A 220 17.35 -8.88 4.77
CA VAL A 220 17.07 -8.13 3.54
C VAL A 220 16.16 -8.97 2.66
N MET A 221 15.09 -8.36 2.17
CA MET A 221 14.21 -8.92 1.16
C MET A 221 14.33 -8.06 -0.11
N ASP A 222 15.08 -8.55 -1.07
CA ASP A 222 15.33 -7.88 -2.35
C ASP A 222 14.82 -8.71 -3.53
N GLU A 223 14.95 -8.19 -4.75
CA GLU A 223 14.52 -8.88 -5.97
C GLU A 223 15.17 -10.25 -6.16
N MET A 224 16.40 -10.42 -5.74
CA MET A 224 17.09 -11.71 -5.84
C MET A 224 16.41 -12.77 -4.98
N HIS A 225 16.05 -12.42 -3.73
CA HIS A 225 15.34 -13.32 -2.82
C HIS A 225 13.93 -13.62 -3.34
N ALA A 226 13.18 -12.59 -3.74
CA ALA A 226 11.84 -12.79 -4.29
C ALA A 226 11.85 -13.67 -5.55
N ASN A 227 12.80 -13.45 -6.46
CA ASN A 227 12.96 -14.27 -7.66
C ASN A 227 13.26 -15.74 -7.34
N LYS A 228 14.09 -16.00 -6.33
CA LYS A 228 14.39 -17.35 -5.87
C LYS A 228 13.12 -18.05 -5.37
N LEU A 229 12.34 -17.40 -4.52
CA LEU A 229 11.10 -17.94 -3.97
C LEU A 229 10.05 -18.16 -5.06
N ASN A 230 9.88 -17.19 -5.96
CA ASN A 230 8.96 -17.28 -7.08
C ASN A 230 9.26 -18.47 -8.00
N ARG A 231 10.54 -18.76 -8.26
CA ARG A 231 10.95 -19.92 -9.10
C ARG A 231 10.55 -21.25 -8.48
N TYR A 232 10.66 -21.39 -7.16
CA TYR A 232 10.32 -22.65 -6.48
C TYR A 232 8.83 -22.98 -6.57
N GLU A 233 7.97 -21.96 -6.56
CA GLU A 233 6.53 -22.15 -6.48
C GLU A 233 5.77 -21.66 -7.73
N TYR A 234 6.50 -21.22 -8.80
CA TYR A 234 5.90 -20.68 -10.04
C TYR A 234 4.97 -19.49 -9.76
N LEU A 235 5.46 -18.52 -9.00
CA LEU A 235 4.76 -17.29 -8.59
C LEU A 235 5.46 -16.05 -9.13
N ASN A 236 4.82 -14.91 -8.99
CA ASN A 236 5.35 -13.60 -9.40
C ASN A 236 5.14 -12.51 -8.34
N PHE A 237 5.22 -12.88 -7.08
CA PHE A 237 5.17 -11.92 -5.98
C PHE A 237 6.40 -11.01 -5.92
N THR A 238 6.20 -9.79 -5.44
CA THR A 238 7.27 -8.81 -5.24
C THR A 238 8.02 -9.05 -3.91
N PRO A 239 9.21 -8.45 -3.74
CA PRO A 239 9.89 -8.43 -2.43
C PRO A 239 9.02 -7.87 -1.30
N LYS A 240 8.15 -6.90 -1.62
CA LYS A 240 7.22 -6.29 -0.66
C LYS A 240 6.24 -7.31 -0.09
N PHE A 241 5.66 -8.14 -0.93
CA PHE A 241 4.77 -9.21 -0.49
C PHE A 241 5.50 -10.17 0.46
N TYR A 242 6.69 -10.64 0.06
CA TYR A 242 7.45 -11.57 0.90
C TYR A 242 7.89 -10.95 2.22
N ALA A 243 8.30 -9.67 2.23
CA ALA A 243 8.62 -8.98 3.48
C ALA A 243 7.39 -8.92 4.41
N PHE A 244 6.21 -8.61 3.88
CA PHE A 244 4.96 -8.63 4.64
C PHE A 244 4.67 -10.05 5.15
N ALA A 245 4.67 -11.03 4.26
CA ALA A 245 4.32 -12.40 4.57
C ALA A 245 5.27 -13.02 5.62
N PHE A 246 6.57 -12.81 5.49
CA PHE A 246 7.53 -13.32 6.46
C PHE A 246 7.43 -12.61 7.83
N ALA A 247 7.07 -11.33 7.87
CA ALA A 247 6.82 -10.65 9.15
C ALA A 247 5.61 -11.24 9.90
N GLU A 248 4.60 -11.69 9.16
CA GLU A 248 3.43 -12.37 9.75
C GLU A 248 3.72 -13.82 10.12
N LEU A 249 4.47 -14.54 9.28
CA LEU A 249 4.86 -15.93 9.54
C LEU A 249 5.87 -16.07 10.68
N TYR A 250 6.78 -15.12 10.84
CA TYR A 250 7.82 -15.13 11.87
C TYR A 250 7.60 -13.99 12.87
N LYS A 251 6.85 -14.28 13.93
CA LYS A 251 6.41 -13.30 14.95
C LYS A 251 7.53 -12.49 15.59
N ASP A 252 8.78 -12.95 15.50
CA ASP A 252 9.96 -12.24 16.05
C ASP A 252 10.40 -11.04 15.19
N PHE A 253 9.89 -10.91 13.97
CA PHE A 253 10.27 -9.86 13.03
C PHE A 253 9.12 -8.90 12.73
N LYS A 254 9.48 -7.70 12.31
CA LYS A 254 8.57 -6.69 11.78
C LYS A 254 9.09 -6.22 10.43
N ALA A 255 8.21 -6.14 9.44
CA ALA A 255 8.57 -5.58 8.14
C ALA A 255 8.74 -4.06 8.24
N LEU A 256 9.82 -3.58 7.64
CA LEU A 256 10.11 -2.16 7.49
C LEU A 256 9.90 -1.77 6.03
N PHE A 257 8.92 -0.91 5.80
CA PHE A 257 8.61 -0.31 4.51
C PHE A 257 9.05 1.15 4.56
N LEU A 258 10.12 1.51 3.85
CA LEU A 258 10.74 2.84 3.92
C LEU A 258 10.14 3.78 2.87
N ASP A 259 10.19 3.42 1.60
CA ASP A 259 9.58 4.17 0.50
C ASP A 259 9.05 3.21 -0.58
N ASP A 260 7.78 3.40 -0.96
CA ASP A 260 7.14 2.64 -2.05
C ASP A 260 7.69 3.02 -3.44
N ASN A 261 8.35 4.16 -3.56
CA ASN A 261 8.92 4.65 -4.81
C ASN A 261 10.43 4.37 -4.93
N SER A 262 11.01 3.62 -3.98
CA SER A 262 12.41 3.20 -4.06
C SER A 262 12.68 2.47 -5.38
N PRO A 263 13.68 2.89 -6.15
CA PRO A 263 14.01 2.25 -7.43
C PRO A 263 14.56 0.82 -7.25
N HIS A 264 15.04 0.47 -6.07
CA HIS A 264 15.66 -0.82 -5.79
C HIS A 264 14.72 -1.83 -5.13
N HIS A 265 13.53 -1.41 -4.71
CA HIS A 265 12.50 -2.28 -4.09
C HIS A 265 13.05 -3.20 -3.01
N ILE A 266 13.84 -2.63 -2.08
CA ILE A 266 14.47 -3.36 -0.98
C ILE A 266 13.63 -3.17 0.28
N TYR A 267 13.33 -4.28 0.93
CA TYR A 267 12.58 -4.30 2.17
C TYR A 267 13.38 -5.02 3.25
N PHE A 268 13.12 -4.68 4.49
CA PHE A 268 13.83 -5.25 5.62
C PHE A 268 12.85 -5.87 6.61
N LEU A 269 13.25 -7.00 7.15
CA LEU A 269 12.63 -7.59 8.33
C LEU A 269 13.54 -7.27 9.51
N ILE A 270 13.03 -6.54 10.48
CA ILE A 270 13.79 -6.13 11.67
C ILE A 270 13.31 -6.94 12.87
N ASN A 271 14.24 -7.49 13.65
CA ASN A 271 13.91 -8.23 14.86
C ASN A 271 13.24 -7.29 15.88
N LYS A 272 12.09 -7.72 16.43
CA LYS A 272 11.30 -6.89 17.36
C LYS A 272 12.06 -6.48 18.60
N LYS A 273 13.07 -7.26 19.04
CA LYS A 273 13.92 -6.93 20.19
C LYS A 273 14.70 -5.63 20.01
N ILE A 274 14.99 -5.26 18.74
CA ILE A 274 15.77 -4.05 18.42
C ILE A 274 14.93 -3.00 17.70
N PHE A 275 13.72 -3.34 17.26
CA PHE A 275 12.90 -2.46 16.41
C PHE A 275 12.65 -1.08 17.04
N HIS A 276 12.41 -1.01 18.35
CA HIS A 276 12.11 0.24 19.04
C HIS A 276 13.35 1.01 19.51
N ARG A 277 14.55 0.42 19.40
CA ARG A 277 15.80 1.00 19.89
C ARG A 277 16.43 1.97 18.89
N PHE A 278 16.07 1.87 17.61
CA PHE A 278 16.63 2.66 16.53
C PHE A 278 15.53 3.25 15.64
N ASN A 279 15.69 4.52 15.24
CA ASN A 279 14.75 5.20 14.34
C ASN A 279 15.11 4.92 12.88
N TYR A 280 14.72 3.75 12.37
CA TYR A 280 15.03 3.29 11.01
C TYR A 280 14.51 4.24 9.91
N THR A 281 13.29 4.74 10.07
CA THR A 281 12.67 5.66 9.09
C THR A 281 13.34 7.03 9.12
N GLY A 282 13.69 7.54 10.31
CA GLY A 282 14.42 8.80 10.46
C GLY A 282 15.78 8.73 9.77
N PHE A 283 16.55 7.67 10.03
CA PHE A 283 17.84 7.44 9.39
C PHE A 283 17.73 7.38 7.85
N TYR A 284 16.75 6.63 7.32
CA TYR A 284 16.50 6.58 5.88
C TYR A 284 16.21 7.96 5.30
N ASN A 285 15.29 8.71 5.92
CA ASN A 285 14.88 10.03 5.44
C ASN A 285 16.05 11.03 5.46
N GLU A 286 16.92 10.96 6.45
CA GLU A 286 18.09 11.82 6.53
C GLU A 286 19.11 11.50 5.43
N VAL A 287 19.45 10.22 5.23
CA VAL A 287 20.33 9.80 4.11
C VAL A 287 19.69 10.17 2.77
N PHE A 288 18.38 9.94 2.60
CA PHE A 288 17.65 10.34 1.42
C PHE A 288 17.73 11.86 1.17
N GLY A 289 17.61 12.66 2.22
CA GLY A 289 17.81 14.11 2.18
C GLY A 289 19.20 14.49 1.69
N LEU A 290 20.25 13.92 2.29
CA LEU A 290 21.65 14.17 1.92
C LEU A 290 21.93 13.84 0.44
N VAL A 291 21.40 12.71 -0.07
CA VAL A 291 21.61 12.29 -1.47
C VAL A 291 20.88 13.21 -2.46
N ASN A 292 19.70 13.73 -2.07
CA ASN A 292 18.88 14.57 -2.93
C ASN A 292 19.15 16.08 -2.74
N GLU A 293 19.96 16.44 -1.77
CA GLU A 293 20.40 17.82 -1.60
C GLU A 293 21.25 18.25 -2.80
N ARG A 294 20.98 19.47 -3.29
CA ARG A 294 21.77 20.03 -4.38
C ARG A 294 23.09 20.53 -3.85
N VAL A 295 24.17 19.89 -4.31
CA VAL A 295 25.54 20.25 -3.95
C VAL A 295 26.43 20.18 -5.20
N GLU A 296 27.32 21.14 -5.34
CA GLU A 296 28.20 21.28 -6.52
C GLU A 296 29.41 20.33 -6.47
N GLU A 297 29.81 19.92 -5.26
CA GLU A 297 30.99 19.10 -5.03
C GLU A 297 30.65 17.86 -4.18
N ASP A 298 31.44 16.80 -4.34
CA ASP A 298 31.36 15.63 -3.49
C ASP A 298 31.79 16.03 -2.07
N TYR A 299 31.06 15.51 -1.07
CA TYR A 299 31.38 15.80 0.33
C TYR A 299 31.24 14.55 1.21
N THR A 300 31.66 14.65 2.45
CA THR A 300 31.61 13.56 3.42
C THR A 300 30.85 13.96 4.66
N VAL A 301 30.15 12.99 5.25
CA VAL A 301 29.40 13.15 6.50
C VAL A 301 29.97 12.16 7.52
N ASP A 302 30.05 12.58 8.79
CA ASP A 302 30.41 11.68 9.89
C ASP A 302 29.31 10.62 10.07
N TYR A 303 29.61 9.43 9.56
CA TYR A 303 28.66 8.32 9.53
C TYR A 303 28.38 7.76 10.93
N PHE A 304 29.36 7.83 11.82
CA PHE A 304 29.17 7.39 13.20
C PHE A 304 28.18 8.30 13.94
N ARG A 305 28.32 9.62 13.77
CA ARG A 305 27.41 10.60 14.32
C ARG A 305 26.01 10.44 13.73
N LEU A 306 25.89 10.30 12.41
CA LEU A 306 24.63 10.10 11.71
C LEU A 306 23.83 8.90 12.28
N ILE A 307 24.49 7.75 12.48
CA ILE A 307 23.83 6.59 13.10
C ILE A 307 23.43 6.88 14.55
N LYS A 308 24.31 7.53 15.32
CA LYS A 308 24.05 7.81 16.76
C LYS A 308 22.84 8.71 16.99
N GLU A 309 22.60 9.67 16.11
CA GLU A 309 21.46 10.60 16.19
C GLU A 309 20.11 9.88 16.07
N HIS A 310 20.09 8.66 15.54
CA HIS A 310 18.90 7.82 15.40
C HIS A 310 18.75 6.72 16.46
N ILE A 311 19.63 6.67 17.47
CA ILE A 311 19.52 5.72 18.57
C ILE A 311 18.54 6.27 19.60
N ASN A 312 17.43 5.57 19.83
CA ASN A 312 16.37 6.01 20.75
C ASN A 312 16.72 5.79 22.23
N ASP A 313 17.52 4.77 22.57
CA ASP A 313 17.84 4.37 23.92
C ASP A 313 19.21 4.90 24.43
N GLY A 314 19.94 5.63 23.60
CA GLY A 314 21.26 6.17 23.92
C GLY A 314 22.34 5.11 24.21
N ASN A 315 22.05 3.82 23.93
CA ASN A 315 22.91 2.72 24.31
C ASN A 315 23.90 2.38 23.17
N GLU A 316 25.20 2.32 23.52
CA GLU A 316 26.25 1.95 22.55
C GLU A 316 26.07 0.52 22.00
N SER A 317 25.43 -0.38 22.76
CA SER A 317 25.11 -1.72 22.23
C SER A 317 24.14 -1.63 21.04
N THR A 318 23.22 -0.69 21.02
CA THR A 318 22.28 -0.45 19.93
C THR A 318 22.99 0.01 18.66
N PHE A 319 24.03 0.82 18.80
CA PHE A 319 24.89 1.18 17.66
C PHE A 319 25.47 -0.05 16.96
N LYS A 320 26.06 -0.98 17.74
CA LYS A 320 26.65 -2.21 17.19
C LYS A 320 25.61 -3.10 16.49
N LEU A 321 24.37 -3.08 16.95
CA LEU A 321 23.27 -3.83 16.36
C LEU A 321 22.68 -3.16 15.11
N ALA A 322 22.59 -1.82 15.09
CA ALA A 322 22.01 -1.06 14.00
C ALA A 322 23.00 -0.82 12.83
N LYS A 323 24.30 -0.65 13.12
CA LYS A 323 25.32 -0.34 12.11
C LYS A 323 25.28 -1.30 10.90
N PRO A 324 25.25 -2.65 11.05
CA PRO A 324 25.20 -3.54 9.90
C PRO A 324 23.96 -3.35 9.01
N PHE A 325 22.80 -2.97 9.60
CA PHE A 325 21.62 -2.58 8.86
C PHE A 325 21.87 -1.28 8.08
N CYS A 326 22.41 -0.25 8.74
CA CYS A 326 22.70 1.05 8.12
C CYS A 326 23.70 0.88 6.96
N ASP A 327 24.79 0.12 7.14
CA ASP A 327 25.74 -0.20 6.09
C ASP A 327 25.06 -0.87 4.88
N LYS A 328 24.16 -1.80 5.14
CA LYS A 328 23.43 -2.49 4.08
C LYS A 328 22.45 -1.60 3.36
N LEU A 329 21.74 -0.75 4.10
CA LEU A 329 20.81 0.23 3.55
C LEU A 329 21.49 1.24 2.65
N VAL A 330 22.55 1.91 3.14
CA VAL A 330 23.25 2.95 2.36
C VAL A 330 23.91 2.39 1.11
N LEU A 331 24.43 1.16 1.18
CA LEU A 331 25.01 0.50 0.02
C LEU A 331 23.95 0.08 -1.01
N LYS A 332 22.91 -0.59 -0.56
CA LYS A 332 21.92 -1.23 -1.45
C LYS A 332 20.92 -0.24 -2.01
N GLU A 333 20.46 0.70 -1.21
CA GLU A 333 19.41 1.65 -1.59
C GLU A 333 19.98 2.90 -2.28
N PHE A 334 21.12 3.39 -1.77
CA PHE A 334 21.70 4.65 -2.25
C PHE A 334 22.99 4.47 -3.04
N GLY A 335 23.56 3.27 -3.08
CA GLY A 335 24.85 3.03 -3.73
C GLY A 335 26.02 3.75 -3.03
N LEU A 336 25.86 4.12 -1.76
CA LEU A 336 26.86 4.81 -0.97
C LEU A 336 27.74 3.82 -0.21
N TYR A 337 28.92 4.29 0.16
CA TYR A 337 29.84 3.54 1.02
C TYR A 337 30.44 4.44 2.10
N ASN A 338 30.77 3.86 3.23
CA ASN A 338 31.54 4.48 4.28
C ASN A 338 32.99 3.98 4.21
N ASP A 339 33.93 4.86 4.47
CA ASP A 339 35.36 4.54 4.48
C ASP A 339 35.88 4.04 5.84
N LYS A 340 37.17 3.76 5.94
CA LYS A 340 37.81 3.29 7.18
C LYS A 340 37.76 4.31 8.32
N ASN A 341 37.57 5.59 8.00
CA ASN A 341 37.46 6.68 8.95
C ASN A 341 36.02 6.94 9.40
N ASN A 342 35.09 6.07 9.01
CA ASN A 342 33.64 6.21 9.23
C ASN A 342 33.05 7.48 8.59
N LEU A 343 33.56 7.90 7.45
CA LEU A 343 33.00 8.97 6.64
C LEU A 343 32.11 8.38 5.55
N LEU A 344 30.86 8.82 5.48
CA LEU A 344 29.94 8.49 4.40
C LEU A 344 30.17 9.44 3.24
N HIS A 345 30.51 8.90 2.08
CA HIS A 345 30.80 9.67 0.88
C HIS A 345 29.50 9.94 0.10
N ILE A 346 29.13 11.22 0.02
CA ILE A 346 27.96 11.70 -0.73
C ILE A 346 28.47 12.32 -2.04
N ARG A 347 27.92 11.83 -3.14
CA ARG A 347 28.26 12.36 -4.47
C ARG A 347 27.53 13.68 -4.72
N ARG A 348 28.17 14.59 -5.45
CA ARG A 348 27.54 15.83 -5.92
C ARG A 348 26.24 15.53 -6.64
N ASN A 349 25.26 16.39 -6.40
CA ASN A 349 23.96 16.36 -7.06
C ASN A 349 23.70 17.74 -7.69
N THR A 350 23.99 17.88 -8.96
CA THR A 350 23.78 19.12 -9.72
C THR A 350 22.42 19.15 -10.43
N MET A 351 21.57 18.14 -10.21
CA MET A 351 20.25 18.11 -10.83
C MET A 351 19.37 19.23 -10.29
N LYS A 352 18.87 20.04 -11.20
CA LYS A 352 17.89 21.09 -10.86
C LYS A 352 16.58 20.48 -10.39
N LYS A 353 15.94 21.10 -9.39
CA LYS A 353 14.57 20.75 -8.99
C LYS A 353 13.59 21.16 -10.10
N ILE A 354 12.46 20.50 -10.18
CA ILE A 354 11.42 20.86 -11.17
C ILE A 354 10.99 22.33 -11.06
N SER A 355 11.02 22.90 -9.85
CA SER A 355 10.76 24.32 -9.59
C SER A 355 11.75 25.25 -10.33
N GLU A 356 13.02 24.88 -10.35
CA GLU A 356 14.07 25.67 -11.04
C GLU A 356 13.89 25.62 -12.57
N TYR A 357 13.54 24.45 -13.10
CA TYR A 357 13.19 24.32 -14.53
C TYR A 357 11.94 25.11 -14.91
N ILE A 358 10.94 25.16 -14.04
CA ILE A 358 9.73 25.96 -14.25
C ILE A 358 10.09 27.46 -14.33
N ILE A 359 10.92 27.94 -13.39
CA ILE A 359 11.39 29.34 -13.41
C ILE A 359 12.17 29.61 -14.70
N GLU A 360 13.09 28.73 -15.07
CA GLU A 360 13.92 28.87 -16.28
C GLU A 360 13.06 28.92 -17.55
N VAL A 361 12.06 28.06 -17.69
CA VAL A 361 11.10 28.08 -18.79
C VAL A 361 10.37 29.44 -18.82
N MET A 362 9.86 29.90 -17.68
CA MET A 362 9.14 31.15 -17.61
C MET A 362 10.05 32.36 -17.96
N GLU A 363 11.29 32.35 -17.53
CA GLU A 363 12.30 33.39 -17.87
C GLU A 363 12.66 33.38 -19.36
N GLN A 364 12.73 32.20 -19.98
CA GLN A 364 12.97 32.05 -21.40
C GLN A 364 11.85 32.64 -22.24
N TYR A 365 10.59 32.36 -21.89
CA TYR A 365 9.43 32.83 -22.64
C TYR A 365 9.02 34.26 -22.30
N LYS A 366 9.43 34.81 -21.16
CA LYS A 366 9.20 36.19 -20.69
C LYS A 366 7.74 36.67 -20.77
N ARG A 367 6.80 35.74 -20.61
CA ARG A 367 5.36 36.00 -20.62
C ARG A 367 4.61 35.07 -19.68
N PRO A 368 3.40 35.48 -19.20
CA PRO A 368 2.55 34.53 -18.49
C PRO A 368 2.26 33.30 -19.34
N MET A 369 2.29 32.13 -18.69
CA MET A 369 2.11 30.83 -19.34
C MET A 369 1.02 30.02 -18.65
N THR A 370 0.26 29.24 -19.43
CA THR A 370 -0.70 28.29 -18.89
C THR A 370 0.01 27.04 -18.36
N LEU A 371 -0.70 26.27 -17.54
CA LEU A 371 -0.18 24.99 -17.03
C LEU A 371 0.24 24.06 -18.17
N GLU A 372 -0.56 24.00 -19.23
CA GLU A 372 -0.31 23.18 -20.41
C GLU A 372 0.93 23.66 -21.18
N GLU A 373 1.12 24.99 -21.33
CA GLU A 373 2.29 25.57 -21.99
C GLU A 373 3.57 25.26 -21.20
N ILE A 374 3.53 25.39 -19.88
CA ILE A 374 4.68 25.05 -19.01
C ILE A 374 4.99 23.55 -19.13
N CYS A 375 3.97 22.69 -19.08
CA CYS A 375 4.13 21.25 -19.23
C CYS A 375 4.75 20.89 -20.59
N ALA A 376 4.29 21.50 -21.68
CA ALA A 376 4.82 21.29 -23.03
C ALA A 376 6.29 21.74 -23.14
N ALA A 377 6.63 22.91 -22.59
CA ALA A 377 7.99 23.42 -22.58
C ALA A 377 8.95 22.52 -21.78
N LEU A 378 8.54 22.05 -20.61
CA LEU A 378 9.36 21.11 -19.82
C LEU A 378 9.61 19.79 -20.58
N ARG A 379 8.62 19.28 -21.30
CA ARG A 379 8.77 18.06 -22.13
C ARG A 379 9.76 18.28 -23.28
N THR A 380 9.78 19.47 -23.90
CA THR A 380 10.75 19.75 -24.98
C THR A 380 12.19 19.84 -24.46
N MET A 381 12.39 20.06 -23.16
CA MET A 381 13.70 20.02 -22.50
C MET A 381 14.10 18.61 -22.03
N ASP A 382 13.35 17.59 -22.41
CA ASP A 382 13.52 16.18 -21.98
C ASP A 382 13.44 15.98 -20.45
N ILE A 383 12.71 16.86 -19.76
CA ILE A 383 12.55 16.82 -18.34
C ILE A 383 11.35 15.93 -17.99
N ARG A 384 11.54 14.98 -17.09
CA ARG A 384 10.49 14.08 -16.64
C ARG A 384 9.42 14.84 -15.87
N VAL A 385 8.30 15.12 -16.54
CA VAL A 385 7.15 15.82 -15.95
C VAL A 385 6.22 14.80 -15.29
N PRO A 386 5.62 15.08 -14.11
CA PRO A 386 4.60 14.22 -13.52
C PRO A 386 3.50 13.87 -14.51
N GLN A 387 3.07 12.61 -14.54
CA GLN A 387 1.97 12.18 -15.42
C GLN A 387 0.65 12.89 -15.12
N ASN A 388 0.44 13.26 -13.86
CA ASN A 388 -0.73 14.02 -13.45
C ASN A 388 -0.43 15.52 -13.49
N ILE A 389 -1.17 16.24 -14.33
CA ILE A 389 -1.05 17.68 -14.52
C ILE A 389 -1.35 18.49 -13.23
N GLU A 390 -2.18 17.95 -12.32
CA GLU A 390 -2.46 18.58 -11.02
C GLU A 390 -1.25 18.52 -10.07
N SER A 391 -0.39 17.52 -10.19
CA SER A 391 0.88 17.47 -9.44
C SER A 391 1.82 18.60 -9.89
N LEU A 392 1.87 18.88 -11.20
CA LEU A 392 2.63 20.01 -11.72
C LEU A 392 2.07 21.34 -11.22
N ARG A 393 0.73 21.49 -11.17
CA ARG A 393 0.07 22.68 -10.60
C ARG A 393 0.50 22.89 -9.14
N SER A 394 0.48 21.85 -8.33
CA SER A 394 0.91 21.93 -6.92
C SER A 394 2.38 22.36 -6.80
N SER A 395 3.24 21.82 -7.65
CA SER A 395 4.66 22.22 -7.70
C SER A 395 4.83 23.70 -8.10
N ILE A 396 4.07 24.20 -9.09
CA ILE A 396 4.12 25.60 -9.49
C ILE A 396 3.67 26.53 -8.36
N LEU A 397 2.59 26.16 -7.66
CA LEU A 397 2.04 26.98 -6.57
C LEU A 397 2.93 26.99 -5.32
N SER A 398 3.81 26.01 -5.15
CA SER A 398 4.80 25.97 -4.06
C SER A 398 6.04 26.84 -4.32
N ILE A 399 6.17 27.42 -5.51
CA ILE A 399 7.30 28.30 -5.87
C ILE A 399 6.99 29.74 -5.42
N ASP A 400 7.77 30.26 -4.50
CA ASP A 400 7.55 31.59 -3.94
C ASP A 400 7.62 32.71 -4.99
N GLU A 401 8.45 32.56 -6.03
CA GLU A 401 8.63 33.54 -7.10
C GLU A 401 7.50 33.55 -8.13
N VAL A 402 6.62 32.54 -8.11
CA VAL A 402 5.52 32.40 -9.06
C VAL A 402 4.20 32.93 -8.46
N THR A 403 3.35 33.48 -9.30
CA THR A 403 2.00 33.87 -8.94
C THR A 403 0.99 33.45 -9.99
N ALA A 404 -0.22 33.05 -9.54
CA ALA A 404 -1.32 32.75 -10.45
C ALA A 404 -1.99 34.04 -10.94
N ILE A 405 -2.31 34.12 -12.23
CA ILE A 405 -3.02 35.21 -12.85
C ILE A 405 -4.48 34.84 -13.06
N GLY A 406 -5.36 35.39 -12.25
CA GLY A 406 -6.81 35.20 -12.38
C GLY A 406 -7.29 33.79 -11.98
N LYS A 407 -8.42 33.35 -12.53
CA LYS A 407 -9.03 32.05 -12.30
C LYS A 407 -8.61 30.97 -13.34
N THR A 408 -7.92 31.40 -14.38
CA THR A 408 -7.36 30.51 -15.41
C THR A 408 -6.01 30.00 -14.92
N SER A 409 -5.71 28.71 -15.10
CA SER A 409 -4.44 28.09 -14.71
C SER A 409 -3.23 28.71 -15.44
N THR A 410 -3.08 30.04 -15.33
CA THR A 410 -2.02 30.85 -15.92
C THR A 410 -1.13 31.38 -14.82
N TYR A 411 0.16 31.31 -15.01
CA TYR A 411 1.19 31.62 -14.01
C TYR A 411 2.18 32.63 -14.57
N ALA A 412 2.78 33.43 -13.70
CA ALA A 412 3.79 34.43 -14.05
C ALA A 412 4.78 34.62 -12.92
N LEU A 413 5.98 35.10 -13.21
CA LEU A 413 6.94 35.46 -12.19
C LEU A 413 6.56 36.80 -11.54
N LYS A 414 6.58 36.85 -10.21
CA LYS A 414 6.26 38.06 -9.42
C LYS A 414 7.12 39.27 -9.76
N LYS A 415 8.36 39.02 -10.20
CA LYS A 415 9.33 40.06 -10.56
C LYS A 415 9.07 40.77 -11.90
N TRP A 416 8.08 40.34 -12.68
CA TRP A 416 7.78 40.98 -13.97
C TRP A 416 6.90 42.22 -13.79
N ASP A 417 7.32 43.34 -14.32
CA ASP A 417 6.62 44.64 -14.18
C ASP A 417 5.21 44.64 -14.80
N ASN A 418 4.98 43.80 -15.79
CA ASN A 418 3.70 43.64 -16.49
C ASN A 418 2.75 42.65 -15.82
N VAL A 419 3.11 42.12 -14.67
CA VAL A 419 2.26 41.19 -13.91
C VAL A 419 1.54 41.94 -12.79
N LYS A 420 0.27 42.26 -13.02
CA LYS A 420 -0.60 42.77 -11.94
C LYS A 420 -1.40 41.63 -11.33
N THR A 421 -1.12 41.36 -10.06
CA THR A 421 -1.85 40.36 -9.25
C THR A 421 -3.23 40.89 -8.86
N GLY A 422 -4.13 40.01 -8.48
CA GLY A 422 -5.48 40.34 -8.02
C GLY A 422 -6.59 40.00 -9.03
N THR A 423 -7.83 40.35 -8.71
CA THR A 423 -8.99 40.08 -9.56
C THR A 423 -9.16 41.17 -10.61
N ILE A 424 -9.96 40.92 -11.68
CA ILE A 424 -10.32 41.96 -12.66
C ILE A 424 -10.93 43.19 -11.96
N LYS A 425 -11.73 42.98 -10.92
CA LYS A 425 -12.30 44.06 -10.10
C LYS A 425 -11.22 44.95 -9.49
N GLN A 426 -10.20 44.32 -8.85
CA GLN A 426 -9.09 45.05 -8.24
C GLN A 426 -8.26 45.85 -9.28
N LEU A 427 -8.00 45.22 -10.43
CA LEU A 427 -7.31 45.91 -11.53
C LEU A 427 -8.08 47.14 -12.00
N VAL A 428 -9.37 46.98 -12.23
CA VAL A 428 -10.24 48.07 -12.68
C VAL A 428 -10.38 49.13 -11.60
N TYR A 429 -10.55 48.76 -10.34
CA TYR A 429 -10.62 49.67 -9.22
C TYR A 429 -9.36 50.57 -9.12
N ASN A 430 -8.17 49.95 -9.15
CA ASN A 430 -6.89 50.65 -9.11
C ASN A 430 -6.67 51.56 -10.35
N TYR A 431 -7.18 51.12 -11.50
CA TYR A 431 -7.14 51.94 -12.73
C TYR A 431 -8.04 53.15 -12.62
N LEU A 432 -9.29 52.98 -12.18
CA LEU A 432 -10.26 54.07 -12.02
C LEU A 432 -9.88 55.08 -10.93
N LYS A 433 -9.08 54.70 -9.94
CA LYS A 433 -8.55 55.66 -8.96
C LYS A 433 -7.71 56.77 -9.55
N GLN A 434 -7.10 56.53 -10.71
CA GLN A 434 -6.20 57.48 -11.38
C GLN A 434 -6.98 58.59 -12.18
N PHE A 435 -8.28 58.48 -12.31
CA PHE A 435 -9.10 59.38 -13.12
C PHE A 435 -10.18 60.07 -12.28
N ASP A 436 -10.33 61.36 -12.44
CA ASP A 436 -11.37 62.15 -11.78
C ASP A 436 -12.74 62.03 -12.48
N ASP A 437 -12.75 61.66 -13.75
CA ASP A 437 -13.95 61.42 -14.56
C ASP A 437 -14.27 59.92 -14.70
N PRO A 438 -15.55 59.52 -14.89
CA PRO A 438 -15.91 58.17 -15.27
C PRO A 438 -15.24 57.73 -16.56
N VAL A 439 -14.74 56.49 -16.62
CA VAL A 439 -14.01 55.99 -17.78
C VAL A 439 -14.89 55.06 -18.61
N HIS A 440 -14.85 55.21 -19.95
CA HIS A 440 -15.59 54.32 -20.84
C HIS A 440 -15.05 52.91 -20.82
N ILE A 441 -15.94 51.89 -20.89
CA ILE A 441 -15.61 50.47 -20.78
C ILE A 441 -14.58 50.00 -21.82
N SER A 442 -14.51 50.61 -23.00
CA SER A 442 -13.47 50.27 -23.98
C SER A 442 -12.07 50.59 -23.46
N ARG A 443 -11.85 51.78 -22.86
CA ARG A 443 -10.54 52.13 -22.25
C ARG A 443 -10.19 51.23 -21.08
N ILE A 444 -11.19 50.85 -20.27
CA ILE A 444 -11.00 49.90 -19.19
C ILE A 444 -10.61 48.54 -19.77
N SER A 445 -11.25 48.11 -20.85
CA SER A 445 -10.94 46.87 -21.52
C SER A 445 -9.55 46.86 -22.14
N ASP A 446 -9.16 47.94 -22.80
CA ASP A 446 -7.81 48.07 -23.36
C ASP A 446 -6.74 47.99 -22.29
N PHE A 447 -6.97 48.61 -21.14
CA PHE A 447 -6.11 48.53 -20.00
C PHE A 447 -6.05 47.10 -19.42
N VAL A 448 -7.20 46.47 -19.19
CA VAL A 448 -7.25 45.10 -18.64
C VAL A 448 -6.62 44.10 -19.59
N ASN A 449 -6.81 44.27 -20.92
CA ASN A 449 -6.25 43.39 -21.95
C ASN A 449 -4.71 43.44 -22.04
N GLN A 450 -4.07 44.49 -21.51
CA GLN A 450 -2.60 44.49 -21.36
C GLN A 450 -2.09 43.40 -20.40
N TYR A 451 -2.94 42.99 -19.46
CA TYR A 451 -2.59 42.01 -18.43
C TYR A 451 -3.38 40.69 -18.53
N ARG A 452 -4.62 40.74 -19.10
CA ARG A 452 -5.54 39.61 -19.16
C ARG A 452 -6.45 39.69 -20.36
N LYS A 453 -6.42 38.70 -21.23
CA LYS A 453 -7.30 38.61 -22.40
C LYS A 453 -8.77 38.46 -21.95
N THR A 454 -9.57 39.47 -22.20
CA THR A 454 -10.99 39.53 -21.84
C THR A 454 -11.75 40.47 -22.77
N ASN A 455 -13.07 40.59 -22.64
CA ASN A 455 -13.90 41.47 -23.44
C ASN A 455 -14.76 42.40 -22.56
N ASN A 456 -15.29 43.47 -23.17
CA ASN A 456 -16.11 44.48 -22.47
C ASN A 456 -17.27 43.87 -21.70
N LYS A 457 -17.96 42.86 -22.27
CA LYS A 457 -19.12 42.21 -21.67
C LYS A 457 -18.73 41.46 -20.40
N ASN A 458 -17.62 40.70 -20.43
CA ASN A 458 -17.13 39.99 -19.28
C ASN A 458 -16.63 40.90 -18.17
N ILE A 459 -15.96 42.02 -18.51
CA ILE A 459 -15.55 43.03 -17.53
C ILE A 459 -16.78 43.62 -16.84
N LEU A 460 -17.76 44.11 -17.59
CA LEU A 460 -18.99 44.66 -17.01
C LEU A 460 -19.73 43.68 -16.13
N SER A 461 -19.84 42.44 -16.56
CA SER A 461 -20.47 41.37 -15.74
C SER A 461 -19.72 41.14 -14.43
N ASN A 462 -18.38 41.10 -14.46
CA ASN A 462 -17.57 40.99 -13.25
C ASN A 462 -17.72 42.17 -12.30
N LEU A 463 -17.77 43.38 -12.81
CA LEU A 463 -17.96 44.60 -11.99
C LEU A 463 -19.36 44.65 -11.37
N LYS A 464 -20.41 44.28 -12.13
CA LYS A 464 -21.81 44.21 -11.63
C LYS A 464 -22.02 43.13 -10.56
N LEU A 465 -21.20 42.08 -10.53
CA LEU A 465 -21.20 41.06 -9.51
C LEU A 465 -20.39 41.45 -8.26
N ASP A 466 -20.01 42.71 -8.15
CA ASP A 466 -19.30 43.17 -6.97
C ASP A 466 -20.26 43.32 -5.78
N LYS A 467 -19.99 42.61 -4.70
CA LYS A 467 -20.79 42.60 -3.46
C LYS A 467 -20.51 43.81 -2.56
N THR A 468 -19.46 44.58 -2.87
CA THR A 468 -19.01 45.73 -2.07
C THR A 468 -19.50 47.06 -2.66
N ASP A 469 -20.31 47.02 -3.73
CA ASP A 469 -20.86 48.19 -4.44
C ASP A 469 -19.80 49.26 -4.72
N SER A 470 -18.57 48.83 -5.04
CA SER A 470 -17.44 49.73 -5.27
C SER A 470 -17.51 50.47 -6.59
N PHE A 471 -18.42 50.10 -7.51
CA PHE A 471 -18.51 50.66 -8.86
C PHE A 471 -19.87 51.28 -9.13
N ILE A 472 -19.85 52.46 -9.79
CA ILE A 472 -21.03 53.14 -10.32
C ILE A 472 -21.04 53.03 -11.84
N PHE A 473 -22.21 52.75 -12.42
CA PHE A 473 -22.40 52.60 -13.86
C PHE A 473 -23.21 53.79 -14.41
N PHE A 474 -22.68 54.40 -15.46
CA PHE A 474 -23.30 55.55 -16.15
C PHE A 474 -23.79 55.14 -17.54
N ARG A 475 -24.65 56.00 -18.15
CA ARG A 475 -25.12 55.78 -19.52
C ARG A 475 -23.94 55.67 -20.50
N LYS A 476 -24.20 55.10 -21.67
CA LYS A 476 -23.21 54.89 -22.74
C LYS A 476 -21.95 54.09 -22.34
N GLY A 477 -22.03 53.23 -21.30
CA GLY A 477 -20.94 52.35 -20.96
C GLY A 477 -19.78 52.96 -20.16
N TYR A 478 -20.01 54.03 -19.44
CA TYR A 478 -19.03 54.64 -18.54
C TYR A 478 -19.13 53.99 -17.14
N VAL A 479 -17.98 53.84 -16.47
CA VAL A 479 -17.86 53.25 -15.15
C VAL A 479 -17.00 54.16 -14.26
N GLY A 480 -17.42 54.33 -13.01
CA GLY A 480 -16.71 55.08 -11.98
C GLY A 480 -16.64 54.34 -10.66
N LEU A 481 -16.02 54.92 -9.65
CA LEU A 481 -15.93 54.40 -8.29
C LEU A 481 -16.98 55.06 -7.39
N SER A 482 -17.66 54.29 -6.54
CA SER A 482 -18.68 54.79 -5.63
C SER A 482 -18.13 55.74 -4.55
N GLU A 483 -16.84 55.64 -4.23
CA GLU A 483 -16.15 56.53 -3.28
C GLU A 483 -15.84 57.93 -3.81
N LYS A 484 -16.02 58.18 -5.14
CA LYS A 484 -15.73 59.44 -5.77
C LYS A 484 -17.00 60.25 -6.03
N ASP A 485 -16.97 61.58 -5.75
CA ASP A 485 -18.04 62.49 -6.01
C ASP A 485 -17.87 63.13 -7.41
N TYR A 486 -18.56 62.59 -8.41
CA TYR A 486 -18.48 62.99 -9.79
C TYR A 486 -19.35 64.24 -10.09
N GLU A 487 -20.27 64.63 -9.19
CA GLU A 487 -21.13 65.86 -9.38
C GLU A 487 -20.31 67.11 -9.28
N LYS A 488 -19.28 67.14 -8.45
CA LYS A 488 -18.44 68.31 -8.22
C LYS A 488 -17.20 68.39 -9.11
N THR A 489 -16.75 67.32 -9.66
CA THR A 489 -15.43 67.17 -10.29
C THR A 489 -15.49 66.85 -11.78
N SER A 490 -16.64 66.44 -12.33
CA SER A 490 -16.72 65.88 -13.68
C SER A 490 -17.50 66.80 -14.64
N THR A 491 -16.88 67.30 -15.71
CA THR A 491 -17.50 67.94 -16.82
C THR A 491 -18.41 67.03 -17.67
N ILE A 492 -18.24 65.74 -17.55
CA ILE A 492 -18.94 64.66 -18.29
C ILE A 492 -20.18 64.18 -17.52
N TYR A 493 -20.22 64.34 -16.20
CA TYR A 493 -21.28 63.82 -15.34
C TYR A 493 -22.69 64.29 -15.70
N SER A 494 -22.87 65.61 -16.00
CA SER A 494 -24.17 66.17 -16.39
C SER A 494 -24.74 65.53 -17.65
N LYS A 495 -23.88 64.98 -18.53
CA LYS A 495 -24.27 64.34 -19.79
C LYS A 495 -24.53 62.82 -19.63
N LEU A 496 -24.10 62.24 -18.51
CA LEU A 496 -24.08 60.79 -18.29
C LEU A 496 -24.92 60.33 -17.09
N LYS A 497 -25.82 61.23 -16.55
CA LYS A 497 -26.64 60.91 -15.38
C LYS A 497 -27.04 59.45 -15.30
N ALA A 498 -26.91 58.88 -14.09
CA ALA A 498 -27.07 57.46 -13.77
C ALA A 498 -28.30 56.79 -14.39
N LEU A 499 -28.12 55.53 -14.75
CA LEU A 499 -29.21 54.60 -15.07
C LEU A 499 -30.02 54.30 -13.84
#